data_de5dadf86c75cb5ea3e257a77b478e69
#
_entry.id   de5dadf86c75cb5ea3e257a77b478e69
#
_cell.length_a   1.000
_cell.length_b   1.000
_cell.length_c   1.000
_cell.angle_alpha   90.00
_cell.angle_beta   90.00
_cell.angle_gamma   90.00
#
_symmetry.space_group_name_H-M   'P 1'
#
loop_
_entity.id
_entity.type
_entity.pdbx_description
1 polymer ?
#
loop_
_entity_poly.entity_id
_entity_poly.type
_entity_poly.pdbx_seq_one_letter_code
_entity_poly.pdbx_strand_id
1 'polypeptide(L)'
;MDTALAFDNALQGFLLDAQVLLTQAQECLQHLELIDNDPDACRCLDSTLASLAGQATRLGAREVAHYATALHQLLAPACYSGCLQPEALPAIEACLTLLAWQLELLDSRTGRLNLDIGEQLVLLGELAKVVQQPLAPACASCDEAGKTCDHPHDVMRSGSHGSRSYRAH
;
A
#
# COMPACT_ATOMS: atom_id res chain seq x y z
N MET A 1 20.56 25.47 20.71
CA MET A 1 20.93 25.87 19.35
C MET A 1 21.42 24.68 18.55
N ASP A 2 22.35 23.94 19.11
CA ASP A 2 22.89 22.75 18.41
C ASP A 2 21.82 21.74 18.08
N THR A 3 20.81 21.61 18.95
CA THR A 3 19.73 20.65 18.74
C THR A 3 18.89 21.01 17.52
N ALA A 4 18.60 22.29 17.34
CA ALA A 4 17.80 22.75 16.21
C ALA A 4 18.56 22.54 14.90
N LEU A 5 19.87 22.83 14.90
CA LEU A 5 20.70 22.65 13.72
C LEU A 5 20.84 21.16 13.38
N ALA A 6 20.99 20.32 14.42
CA ALA A 6 21.08 18.88 14.21
C ALA A 6 19.78 18.32 13.62
N PHE A 7 18.63 18.82 14.10
CA PHE A 7 17.35 18.42 13.55
C PHE A 7 17.19 18.85 12.11
N ASP A 8 17.59 20.10 11.80
CA ASP A 8 17.49 20.61 10.43
C ASP A 8 18.33 19.76 9.47
N ASN A 9 19.55 19.40 9.90
CA ASN A 9 20.41 18.55 9.08
C ASN A 9 19.81 17.16 8.90
N ALA A 10 19.24 16.61 9.97
CA ALA A 10 18.60 15.30 9.91
C ALA A 10 17.38 15.33 8.98
N LEU A 11 16.62 16.41 9.04
CA LEU A 11 15.45 16.57 8.17
C LEU A 11 15.88 16.69 6.71
N GLN A 12 16.92 17.45 6.43
CA GLN A 12 17.42 17.56 5.07
C GLN A 12 17.90 16.23 4.54
N GLY A 13 18.63 15.47 5.35
CA GLY A 13 19.06 14.12 4.97
C GLY A 13 17.88 13.21 4.70
N PHE A 14 16.86 13.28 5.58
CA PHE A 14 15.65 12.49 5.39
C PHE A 14 14.95 12.84 4.09
N LEU A 15 14.83 14.14 3.77
CA LEU A 15 14.14 14.55 2.55
C LEU A 15 14.83 14.04 1.30
N LEU A 16 16.17 14.06 1.30
CA LEU A 16 16.92 13.54 0.16
C LEU A 16 16.71 12.03 0.01
N ASP A 17 16.82 11.29 1.10
CA ASP A 17 16.61 9.85 1.09
C ASP A 17 15.16 9.52 0.70
N ALA A 18 14.21 10.29 1.22
CA ALA A 18 12.80 10.06 0.93
C ALA A 18 12.49 10.25 -0.55
N GLN A 19 13.13 11.23 -1.18
CA GLN A 19 12.93 11.44 -2.62
C GLN A 19 13.46 10.26 -3.42
N VAL A 20 14.61 9.72 -3.04
CA VAL A 20 15.15 8.53 -3.70
C VAL A 20 14.20 7.34 -3.53
N LEU A 21 13.73 7.13 -2.29
CA LEU A 21 12.82 6.03 -2.01
C LEU A 21 11.51 6.19 -2.78
N LEU A 22 10.99 7.40 -2.84
CA LEU A 22 9.75 7.66 -3.56
C LEU A 22 9.92 7.40 -5.06
N THR A 23 11.05 7.83 -5.63
CA THR A 23 11.34 7.54 -7.03
C THR A 23 11.41 6.04 -7.28
N GLN A 24 12.05 5.30 -6.37
CA GLN A 24 12.11 3.85 -6.49
C GLN A 24 10.72 3.22 -6.44
N ALA A 25 9.86 3.72 -5.56
CA ALA A 25 8.49 3.21 -5.48
C ALA A 25 7.74 3.46 -6.79
N GLN A 26 7.92 4.63 -7.37
CA GLN A 26 7.28 4.97 -8.63
C GLN A 26 7.82 4.10 -9.78
N GLU A 27 9.12 3.82 -9.79
CA GLU A 27 9.70 2.93 -10.79
C GLU A 27 9.17 1.52 -10.65
N CYS A 28 9.04 1.03 -9.41
CA CYS A 28 8.45 -0.29 -9.18
C CYS A 28 7.01 -0.33 -9.69
N LEU A 29 6.27 0.76 -9.49
CA LEU A 29 4.89 0.82 -9.94
C LEU A 29 4.81 0.79 -11.46
N GLN A 30 5.69 1.56 -12.14
CA GLN A 30 5.73 1.54 -13.60
C GLN A 30 6.07 0.14 -14.12
N HIS A 31 6.95 -0.56 -13.42
CA HIS A 31 7.30 -1.93 -13.81
C HIS A 31 6.09 -2.85 -13.66
N LEU A 32 5.30 -2.65 -12.62
CA LEU A 32 4.09 -3.45 -12.40
C LEU A 32 3.01 -3.16 -13.45
N GLU A 33 3.03 -1.97 -14.04
CA GLU A 33 2.14 -1.68 -15.16
C GLU A 33 2.49 -2.48 -16.40
N LEU A 34 3.77 -2.80 -16.55
CA LEU A 34 4.25 -3.57 -17.70
C LEU A 34 4.16 -5.07 -17.46
N ILE A 35 4.46 -5.51 -16.24
CA ILE A 35 4.46 -6.93 -15.88
C ILE A 35 3.63 -7.12 -14.62
N ASP A 36 2.45 -7.66 -14.79
CA ASP A 36 1.51 -7.86 -13.68
C ASP A 36 2.14 -8.73 -12.61
N ASN A 37 2.04 -8.28 -11.37
CA ASN A 37 2.45 -9.04 -10.19
C ASN A 37 3.90 -9.51 -10.23
N ASP A 38 4.78 -8.76 -10.88
CA ASP A 38 6.19 -9.11 -10.86
C ASP A 38 6.68 -9.15 -9.40
N PRO A 39 7.22 -10.30 -8.95
CA PRO A 39 7.57 -10.45 -7.53
C PRO A 39 8.66 -9.48 -7.08
N ASP A 40 9.63 -9.19 -7.96
CA ASP A 40 10.73 -8.29 -7.59
C ASP A 40 10.22 -6.86 -7.45
N ALA A 41 9.34 -6.42 -8.35
CA ALA A 41 8.77 -5.09 -8.27
C ALA A 41 7.87 -4.96 -7.04
N CYS A 42 7.10 -6.00 -6.72
CA CYS A 42 6.27 -6.01 -5.51
C CYS A 42 7.12 -5.91 -4.25
N ARG A 43 8.20 -6.69 -4.18
CA ARG A 43 9.08 -6.63 -3.03
C ARG A 43 9.78 -5.28 -2.93
N CYS A 44 10.17 -4.71 -4.06
CA CYS A 44 10.79 -3.40 -4.09
C CYS A 44 9.85 -2.34 -3.55
N LEU A 45 8.60 -2.35 -4.03
CA LEU A 45 7.59 -1.39 -3.58
C LEU A 45 7.36 -1.52 -2.07
N ASP A 46 7.20 -2.75 -1.59
CA ASP A 46 6.97 -3.01 -0.18
C ASP A 46 8.14 -2.53 0.68
N SER A 47 9.36 -2.91 0.32
CA SER A 47 10.52 -2.55 1.14
C SER A 47 10.82 -1.06 1.09
N THR A 48 10.53 -0.42 -0.04
CA THR A 48 10.74 1.01 -0.18
C THR A 48 9.79 1.80 0.71
N LEU A 49 8.52 1.40 0.74
CA LEU A 49 7.53 2.03 1.60
C LEU A 49 7.84 1.78 3.08
N ALA A 50 8.28 0.57 3.42
CA ALA A 50 8.67 0.26 4.78
C ALA A 50 9.85 1.12 5.23
N SER A 51 10.84 1.30 4.35
CA SER A 51 12.00 2.14 4.65
C SER A 51 11.60 3.59 4.86
N LEU A 52 10.73 4.10 3.99
CA LEU A 52 10.28 5.48 4.10
C LEU A 52 9.52 5.71 5.40
N ALA A 53 8.61 4.80 5.72
CA ALA A 53 7.84 4.89 6.97
C ALA A 53 8.77 4.83 8.18
N GLY A 54 9.77 3.94 8.16
CA GLY A 54 10.71 3.82 9.25
C GLY A 54 11.56 5.06 9.45
N GLN A 55 12.04 5.64 8.34
CA GLN A 55 12.86 6.85 8.44
C GLN A 55 12.03 8.03 8.93
N ALA A 56 10.79 8.17 8.45
CA ALA A 56 9.91 9.25 8.92
C ALA A 56 9.61 9.10 10.41
N THR A 57 9.43 7.86 10.86
CA THR A 57 9.19 7.60 12.28
C THR A 57 10.39 7.98 13.12
N ARG A 58 11.60 7.61 12.69
CA ARG A 58 12.82 7.92 13.44
C ARG A 58 13.06 9.42 13.51
N LEU A 59 12.71 10.15 12.46
CA LEU A 59 12.87 11.59 12.45
C LEU A 59 11.82 12.29 13.32
N GLY A 60 10.68 11.65 13.53
CA GLY A 60 9.56 12.29 14.24
C GLY A 60 8.63 13.06 13.33
N ALA A 61 8.72 12.84 12.01
CA ALA A 61 7.80 13.43 11.04
C ALA A 61 6.50 12.64 11.08
N ARG A 62 5.67 12.94 12.07
CA ARG A 62 4.56 12.07 12.47
C ARG A 62 3.50 11.91 11.39
N GLU A 63 3.14 12.98 10.72
CA GLU A 63 2.10 12.93 9.69
C GLU A 63 2.56 12.08 8.51
N VAL A 64 3.80 12.29 8.04
CA VAL A 64 4.35 11.49 6.96
C VAL A 64 4.52 10.04 7.39
N ALA A 65 5.00 9.81 8.61
CA ALA A 65 5.18 8.46 9.13
C ALA A 65 3.85 7.72 9.18
N HIS A 66 2.80 8.39 9.63
CA HIS A 66 1.47 7.81 9.72
C HIS A 66 0.94 7.40 8.35
N TYR A 67 1.07 8.31 7.38
CA TYR A 67 0.57 8.04 6.04
C TYR A 67 1.37 6.94 5.35
N ALA A 68 2.71 7.02 5.41
CA ALA A 68 3.56 6.01 4.78
C ALA A 68 3.34 4.63 5.42
N THR A 69 3.15 4.59 6.74
CA THR A 69 2.88 3.33 7.43
C THR A 69 1.54 2.75 6.98
N ALA A 70 0.50 3.58 6.92
CA ALA A 70 -0.82 3.13 6.49
C ALA A 70 -0.76 2.60 5.06
N LEU A 71 -0.08 3.31 4.18
CA LEU A 71 0.06 2.89 2.79
C LEU A 71 0.81 1.55 2.70
N HIS A 72 1.89 1.42 3.44
CA HIS A 72 2.65 0.17 3.47
C HIS A 72 1.79 -0.98 3.98
N GLN A 73 1.04 -0.75 5.06
CA GLN A 73 0.22 -1.81 5.65
C GLN A 73 -0.90 -2.26 4.71
N LEU A 74 -1.44 -1.35 3.92
CA LEU A 74 -2.46 -1.71 2.94
C LEU A 74 -1.89 -2.55 1.80
N LEU A 75 -0.68 -2.26 1.37
CA LEU A 75 -0.08 -2.92 0.22
C LEU A 75 0.66 -4.20 0.55
N ALA A 76 1.19 -4.33 1.78
CA ALA A 76 2.05 -5.44 2.13
C ALA A 76 1.40 -6.81 1.88
N PRO A 77 0.14 -7.06 2.30
CA PRO A 77 -0.45 -8.38 2.05
C PRO A 77 -0.55 -8.71 0.57
N ALA A 78 -0.94 -7.73 -0.25
CA ALA A 78 -1.06 -7.95 -1.69
C ALA A 78 0.30 -8.21 -2.33
N CYS A 79 1.33 -7.49 -1.88
CA CYS A 79 2.68 -7.68 -2.41
C CYS A 79 3.23 -9.06 -2.04
N TYR A 80 2.99 -9.51 -0.80
CA TYR A 80 3.48 -10.81 -0.37
C TYR A 80 2.77 -11.96 -1.05
N SER A 81 1.47 -11.83 -1.27
CA SER A 81 0.70 -12.91 -1.89
C SER A 81 0.77 -12.90 -3.40
N GLY A 82 1.41 -11.88 -4.00
CA GLY A 82 1.43 -11.74 -5.45
C GLY A 82 0.07 -11.47 -6.04
N CYS A 83 -0.80 -10.80 -5.29
CA CYS A 83 -2.17 -10.56 -5.69
C CYS A 83 -2.46 -9.07 -5.86
N LEU A 84 -1.48 -8.30 -6.29
CA LEU A 84 -1.68 -6.89 -6.53
C LEU A 84 -2.38 -6.71 -7.86
N GLN A 85 -3.61 -6.22 -7.80
CA GLN A 85 -4.46 -6.07 -8.97
C GLN A 85 -4.01 -4.88 -9.81
N PRO A 86 -4.04 -4.98 -11.15
CA PRO A 86 -3.72 -3.81 -11.98
C PRO A 86 -4.63 -2.61 -11.69
N GLU A 87 -5.87 -2.85 -11.25
CA GLU A 87 -6.78 -1.78 -10.90
C GLU A 87 -6.32 -0.99 -9.69
N ALA A 88 -5.44 -1.56 -8.88
CA ALA A 88 -4.89 -0.86 -7.71
C ALA A 88 -3.80 0.14 -8.09
N LEU A 89 -3.16 -0.04 -9.25
CA LEU A 89 -1.99 0.75 -9.61
C LEU A 89 -2.29 2.26 -9.68
N PRO A 90 -3.40 2.70 -10.32
CA PRO A 90 -3.69 4.14 -10.30
C PRO A 90 -3.94 4.68 -8.90
N ALA A 91 -4.57 3.90 -8.03
CA ALA A 91 -4.80 4.33 -6.64
C ALA A 91 -3.49 4.43 -5.88
N ILE A 92 -2.57 3.50 -6.11
CA ILE A 92 -1.24 3.57 -5.49
C ILE A 92 -0.50 4.79 -5.99
N GLU A 93 -0.57 5.06 -7.29
CA GLU A 93 0.10 6.22 -7.84
C GLU A 93 -0.42 7.52 -7.23
N ALA A 94 -1.74 7.62 -7.06
CA ALA A 94 -2.33 8.79 -6.42
C ALA A 94 -1.83 8.96 -4.99
N CYS A 95 -1.70 7.85 -4.27
CA CYS A 95 -1.16 7.89 -2.91
C CYS A 95 0.30 8.32 -2.88
N LEU A 96 1.10 7.82 -3.83
CA LEU A 96 2.51 8.22 -3.90
C LEU A 96 2.66 9.69 -4.27
N THR A 97 1.78 10.20 -5.13
CA THR A 97 1.78 11.61 -5.50
C THR A 97 1.48 12.48 -4.28
N LEU A 98 0.48 12.09 -3.48
CA LEU A 98 0.19 12.84 -2.26
C LEU A 98 1.36 12.78 -1.28
N LEU A 99 2.02 11.63 -1.19
CA LEU A 99 3.19 11.49 -0.33
C LEU A 99 4.30 12.44 -0.77
N ALA A 100 4.51 12.57 -2.09
CA ALA A 100 5.50 13.52 -2.61
C ALA A 100 5.16 14.95 -2.19
N TRP A 101 3.89 15.32 -2.29
CA TRP A 101 3.46 16.64 -1.85
C TRP A 101 3.68 16.85 -0.36
N GLN A 102 3.40 15.82 0.44
CA GLN A 102 3.64 15.93 1.88
C GLN A 102 5.11 16.18 2.18
N LEU A 103 6.01 15.51 1.47
CA LEU A 103 7.43 15.69 1.69
C LEU A 103 7.89 17.10 1.33
N GLU A 104 7.31 17.68 0.27
CA GLU A 104 7.66 19.03 -0.14
C GLU A 104 7.12 20.09 0.81
N LEU A 105 6.01 19.79 1.47
CA LEU A 105 5.34 20.77 2.32
C LEU A 105 5.68 20.63 3.80
N LEU A 106 6.60 19.73 4.14
CA LEU A 106 7.06 19.61 5.52
C LEU A 106 7.76 20.90 5.95
N ASP A 107 7.37 21.37 7.12
CA ASP A 107 8.02 22.54 7.71
C ASP A 107 9.46 22.17 8.09
N SER A 108 10.41 22.90 7.50
CA SER A 108 11.83 22.58 7.68
C SER A 108 12.31 22.77 9.12
N ARG A 109 11.57 23.50 9.93
CA ARG A 109 11.97 23.79 11.29
C ARG A 109 11.39 22.83 12.30
N THR A 110 10.17 22.35 12.03
CA THR A 110 9.46 21.52 12.99
C THR A 110 9.25 20.09 12.52
N GLY A 111 9.44 19.83 11.22
CA GLY A 111 9.15 18.52 10.66
C GLY A 111 7.67 18.20 10.66
N ARG A 112 6.82 19.22 10.82
CA ARG A 112 5.38 19.03 10.90
C ARG A 112 4.74 19.35 9.56
N LEU A 113 3.67 18.66 9.30
CA LEU A 113 2.89 18.86 8.09
C LEU A 113 1.59 19.56 8.47
N ASN A 114 1.37 20.70 7.84
CA ASN A 114 0.20 21.50 8.17
C ASN A 114 -0.83 21.42 7.05
N LEU A 115 -1.22 20.19 6.74
CA LEU A 115 -2.20 19.92 5.69
C LEU A 115 -3.43 19.23 6.26
N ASP A 116 -4.54 19.43 5.57
CA ASP A 116 -5.75 18.69 5.87
C ASP A 116 -5.56 17.22 5.50
N ILE A 117 -5.98 16.33 6.38
CA ILE A 117 -5.85 14.90 6.16
C ILE A 117 -7.00 14.32 5.36
N GLY A 118 -7.95 15.16 4.93
CA GLY A 118 -9.14 14.67 4.22
C GLY A 118 -8.80 13.91 2.95
N GLU A 119 -7.95 14.49 2.11
CA GLU A 119 -7.56 13.83 0.87
C GLU A 119 -6.82 12.54 1.14
N GLN A 120 -5.95 12.54 2.15
CA GLN A 120 -5.23 11.33 2.54
C GLN A 120 -6.18 10.20 2.91
N LEU A 121 -7.22 10.51 3.68
CA LEU A 121 -8.19 9.51 4.08
C LEU A 121 -8.97 8.98 2.89
N VAL A 122 -9.33 9.86 1.95
CA VAL A 122 -10.05 9.44 0.75
C VAL A 122 -9.18 8.49 -0.08
N LEU A 123 -7.94 8.87 -0.34
CA LEU A 123 -7.06 8.04 -1.16
C LEU A 123 -6.76 6.69 -0.52
N LEU A 124 -6.51 6.67 0.80
CA LEU A 124 -6.29 5.41 1.49
C LEU A 124 -7.53 4.54 1.48
N GLY A 125 -8.71 5.17 1.61
CA GLY A 125 -9.97 4.44 1.55
C GLY A 125 -10.23 3.82 0.20
N GLU A 126 -9.94 4.55 -0.86
CA GLU A 126 -10.11 4.00 -2.21
C GLU A 126 -9.12 2.88 -2.50
N LEU A 127 -7.88 3.06 -2.06
CA LEU A 127 -6.89 1.99 -2.19
C LEU A 127 -7.31 0.76 -1.41
N ALA A 128 -7.81 0.94 -0.19
CA ALA A 128 -8.25 -0.18 0.63
C ALA A 128 -9.36 -0.97 -0.06
N LYS A 129 -10.28 -0.28 -0.71
CA LYS A 129 -11.36 -0.95 -1.43
C LYS A 129 -10.83 -1.85 -2.53
N VAL A 130 -9.84 -1.37 -3.28
CA VAL A 130 -9.31 -2.13 -4.41
C VAL A 130 -8.48 -3.32 -3.93
N VAL A 131 -7.57 -3.10 -2.96
CA VAL A 131 -6.68 -4.17 -2.52
C VAL A 131 -7.39 -5.19 -1.66
N GLN A 132 -8.48 -4.83 -0.99
CA GLN A 132 -9.25 -5.75 -0.16
C GLN A 132 -10.39 -6.39 -0.91
N GLN A 133 -10.63 -5.98 -2.14
CA GLN A 133 -11.61 -6.66 -2.96
C GLN A 133 -11.22 -8.11 -3.11
N PRO A 134 -12.12 -9.02 -2.75
CA PRO A 134 -11.79 -10.43 -2.90
C PRO A 134 -11.48 -10.68 -4.36
N LEU A 135 -10.42 -11.43 -4.58
CA LEU A 135 -10.09 -11.85 -5.91
C LEU A 135 -11.25 -12.70 -6.41
N ALA A 136 -11.99 -12.14 -7.35
CA ALA A 136 -13.15 -12.82 -7.88
C ALA A 136 -12.87 -14.28 -8.21
N PRO A 137 -11.71 -14.62 -8.77
CA PRO A 137 -11.42 -16.01 -9.11
C PRO A 137 -10.95 -16.85 -7.93
N ALA A 138 -11.06 -16.36 -6.71
CA ALA A 138 -10.62 -17.13 -5.55
C ALA A 138 -11.36 -18.44 -5.42
N CYS A 139 -12.54 -18.52 -5.99
CA CYS A 139 -13.37 -19.72 -5.93
C CYS A 139 -13.79 -20.10 -7.34
N ALA A 140 -13.33 -21.25 -7.81
CA ALA A 140 -13.62 -21.70 -9.17
C ALA A 140 -15.13 -21.85 -9.39
N SER A 141 -15.86 -22.27 -8.37
CA SER A 141 -17.31 -22.40 -8.46
C SER A 141 -17.99 -21.07 -8.69
N CYS A 142 -17.52 -20.04 -7.99
CA CYS A 142 -18.08 -18.69 -8.15
C CYS A 142 -17.71 -18.11 -9.49
N ASP A 143 -16.52 -18.41 -9.97
CA ASP A 143 -16.04 -17.95 -11.26
C ASP A 143 -16.91 -18.55 -12.38
N GLU A 144 -17.17 -19.86 -12.28
CA GLU A 144 -18.01 -20.53 -13.29
C GLU A 144 -19.42 -19.98 -13.28
N ALA A 145 -19.91 -19.60 -12.11
CA ALA A 145 -21.25 -19.03 -11.99
C ALA A 145 -21.30 -17.56 -12.40
N GLY A 146 -20.14 -16.94 -12.65
CA GLY A 146 -20.09 -15.53 -12.97
C GLY A 146 -20.42 -14.64 -11.80
N LYS A 147 -20.24 -15.12 -10.59
CA LYS A 147 -20.56 -14.38 -9.38
C LYS A 147 -19.30 -14.10 -8.58
N THR A 148 -19.34 -13.01 -7.85
CA THR A 148 -18.28 -12.75 -6.89
C THR A 148 -18.42 -13.72 -5.74
N CYS A 149 -17.27 -14.13 -5.21
CA CYS A 149 -17.25 -15.09 -4.12
C CYS A 149 -17.47 -14.37 -2.79
N ASP A 150 -18.63 -14.54 -2.21
CA ASP A 150 -18.98 -13.89 -0.96
C ASP A 150 -19.17 -14.85 0.20
N HIS A 151 -18.92 -16.13 -0.03
CA HIS A 151 -19.05 -17.12 1.03
C HIS A 151 -17.68 -17.45 1.62
N PRO A 152 -17.63 -17.97 2.83
CA PRO A 152 -16.33 -18.34 3.43
C PRO A 152 -15.69 -19.47 2.65
N HIS A 153 -14.44 -19.34 2.46
CA HIS A 153 -13.68 -20.34 1.74
C HIS A 153 -13.03 -21.29 2.72
N ASP A 154 -13.72 -22.26 3.01
CA ASP A 154 -13.15 -23.17 3.97
C ASP A 154 -12.92 -24.54 3.49
N VAL A 155 -13.88 -23.54 3.13
CA VAL A 155 -14.29 -24.20 2.84
C VAL A 155 -14.41 -24.81 2.31
N MET A 156 -14.49 -24.98 2.22
CA MET A 156 -14.83 -25.61 1.91
C MET A 156 -15.28 -25.84 1.67
N ARG A 157 -15.36 -25.73 1.55
CA ARG A 157 -15.92 -26.19 1.46
C ARG A 157 -16.53 -26.34 1.35
N SER A 158 -16.41 -26.28 1.29
CA SER A 158 -17.16 -26.70 1.30
C SER A 158 -17.71 -26.93 1.18
N GLY A 159 -17.77 -27.09 1.03
CA GLY A 159 -18.29 -27.56 1.15
C GLY A 159 -18.86 -27.61 0.88
N SER A 160 -18.79 -27.81 0.77
CA SER A 160 -19.39 -28.26 0.74
C SER A 160 -19.79 -28.48 0.56
N HIS A 161 -19.75 -28.70 0.34
CA HIS A 161 -20.17 -29.47 0.35
C HIS A 161 -20.46 -29.95 0.42
N GLY A 162 -20.44 -29.88 0.47
CA GLY A 162 -20.68 -30.65 0.70
C GLY A 162 -21.23 -30.98 0.53
N SER A 163 -21.15 -31.14 0.47
CA SER A 163 -21.65 -31.78 0.39
C SER A 163 -22.25 -32.19 0.08
N ARG A 164 -22.36 -32.46 -0.11
CA ARG A 164 -22.80 -33.20 -0.29
C ARG A 164 -23.26 -33.76 -0.43
N SER A 165 -23.41 -33.84 -0.33
CA SER A 165 -23.80 -34.66 -0.35
C SER A 165 -24.21 -35.17 -0.80
N TYR A 166 -24.18 -35.65 -1.15
CA TYR A 166 -24.53 -36.57 -1.48
C TYR A 166 -24.98 -37.23 -1.53
N ARG A 167 -25.11 -37.48 -1.50
CA ARG A 167 -25.64 -38.39 -1.60
C ARG A 167 -26.32 -38.82 -1.68
N ALA A 168 -26.76 -38.80 -1.76
CA ALA A 168 -27.39 -39.35 -1.79
C ALA A 168 -27.98 -39.80 -2.13
N HIS A 169 -28.14 -40.17 -2.35
CA HIS A 169 -28.69 -40.85 -2.41
C HIS A 169 -28.73 -41.43 -2.35
#